data_6db23142fe11df020c1b546a3a74dc2d
#
_entry.id   6db23142fe11df020c1b546a3a74dc2d
#
_cell.length_a   1.000
_cell.length_b   1.000
_cell.length_c   1.000
_cell.angle_alpha   90.00
_cell.angle_beta   90.00
_cell.angle_gamma   90.00
#
_symmetry.space_group_name_H-M   'P 1'
#
loop_
_entity.id
_entity.type
_entity.pdbx_description
1 polymer ?
#
loop_
_entity_poly.entity_id
_entity_poly.type
_entity_poly.pdbx_seq_one_letter_code
_entity_poly.pdbx_strand_id
1 'polypeptide(L)'
;MSRVGKKLSEARQLKGITQKALAKKVGVNEKFINDVECGRKIINEAMISKISKILNVDLNDVSMIATDEDLQKEKKEVIASNSKSFKSKNASKEINETWNMAFGSVLKNVPIYDYSLNKNKGFKEMAVHSKKIDGYHQDKVCFIEIEEDDMTGFRIFKGDLAFINLTKEIENNSICLLEYEGKRIVRQIKVIDSTKVLLVSNNGRALTSTVYKKELNIIGKLNKIEFNL
;
A
#
# COMPACT_ATOMS: atom_id res chain seq x y z
N MET A 1 -5.62 11.70 -21.47
CA MET A 1 -6.31 12.96 -21.16
C MET A 1 -7.59 12.64 -20.40
N SER A 2 -7.93 13.40 -19.35
CA SER A 2 -9.24 13.18 -18.67
C SER A 2 -10.38 13.66 -19.56
N ARG A 3 -11.55 13.00 -19.50
CA ARG A 3 -12.74 13.40 -20.29
C ARG A 3 -13.11 14.87 -20.03
N VAL A 4 -13.00 15.32 -18.79
CA VAL A 4 -13.23 16.71 -18.39
C VAL A 4 -12.20 17.66 -19.01
N GLY A 5 -10.93 17.29 -19.01
CA GLY A 5 -9.86 18.11 -19.62
C GLY A 5 -10.03 18.26 -21.11
N LYS A 6 -10.45 17.20 -21.83
CA LYS A 6 -10.71 17.24 -23.26
C LYS A 6 -11.89 18.15 -23.60
N LYS A 7 -13.05 17.99 -22.92
CA LYS A 7 -14.23 18.87 -23.07
C LYS A 7 -13.91 20.33 -22.76
N LEU A 8 -13.09 20.57 -21.71
CA LEU A 8 -12.62 21.91 -21.36
C LEU A 8 -11.81 22.54 -22.48
N SER A 9 -10.86 21.81 -23.04
CA SER A 9 -10.03 22.27 -24.16
C SER A 9 -10.85 22.58 -25.39
N GLU A 10 -11.78 21.69 -25.78
CA GLU A 10 -12.69 21.85 -26.91
C GLU A 10 -13.62 23.08 -26.72
N ALA A 11 -14.26 23.23 -25.55
CA ALA A 11 -15.13 24.36 -25.24
C ALA A 11 -14.36 25.68 -25.23
N ARG A 12 -13.13 25.70 -24.76
CA ARG A 12 -12.27 26.88 -24.79
C ARG A 12 -11.91 27.28 -26.23
N GLN A 13 -11.52 26.31 -27.06
CA GLN A 13 -11.13 26.50 -28.46
C GLN A 13 -12.32 26.99 -29.28
N LEU A 14 -13.51 26.41 -29.11
CA LEU A 14 -14.73 26.84 -29.80
C LEU A 14 -15.06 28.32 -29.48
N LYS A 15 -14.70 28.82 -28.31
CA LYS A 15 -14.84 30.24 -27.95
C LYS A 15 -13.65 31.11 -28.32
N GLY A 16 -12.63 30.60 -28.96
CA GLY A 16 -11.42 31.33 -29.33
C GLY A 16 -10.64 31.92 -28.14
N ILE A 17 -10.77 31.30 -26.94
CA ILE A 17 -10.13 31.81 -25.72
C ILE A 17 -8.80 31.06 -25.51
N THR A 18 -7.69 31.79 -25.26
CA THR A 18 -6.40 31.19 -24.92
C THR A 18 -6.40 30.62 -23.49
N GLN A 19 -5.53 29.64 -23.22
CA GLN A 19 -5.36 29.09 -21.85
C GLN A 19 -5.07 30.20 -20.83
N LYS A 20 -4.23 31.17 -21.21
CA LYS A 20 -3.87 32.33 -20.40
C LYS A 20 -5.08 33.24 -20.10
N ALA A 21 -5.92 33.48 -21.11
CA ALA A 21 -7.12 34.30 -20.95
C ALA A 21 -8.18 33.62 -20.07
N LEU A 22 -8.37 32.29 -20.23
CA LEU A 22 -9.25 31.52 -19.36
C LEU A 22 -8.71 31.48 -17.91
N ALA A 23 -7.41 31.25 -17.72
CA ALA A 23 -6.77 31.28 -16.43
C ALA A 23 -7.00 32.58 -15.66
N LYS A 24 -6.85 33.73 -16.36
CA LYS A 24 -7.10 35.05 -15.79
C LYS A 24 -8.57 35.26 -15.38
N LYS A 25 -9.51 34.75 -16.17
CA LYS A 25 -10.98 34.86 -15.86
C LYS A 25 -11.39 33.99 -14.70
N VAL A 26 -10.77 32.82 -14.55
CA VAL A 26 -11.05 31.86 -13.47
C VAL A 26 -10.31 32.21 -12.17
N GLY A 27 -9.23 33.01 -12.27
CA GLY A 27 -8.38 33.41 -11.14
C GLY A 27 -7.33 32.36 -10.79
N VAL A 28 -6.78 31.65 -11.79
CA VAL A 28 -5.76 30.59 -11.63
C VAL A 28 -4.55 30.85 -12.54
N ASN A 29 -3.49 30.09 -12.34
CA ASN A 29 -2.31 30.13 -13.19
C ASN A 29 -2.57 29.42 -14.53
N GLU A 30 -1.98 29.90 -15.64
CA GLU A 30 -2.06 29.28 -16.95
C GLU A 30 -1.61 27.80 -16.94
N LYS A 31 -0.53 27.50 -16.20
CA LYS A 31 -0.04 26.13 -16.01
C LYS A 31 -1.12 25.21 -15.41
N PHE A 32 -1.95 25.74 -14.50
CA PHE A 32 -3.06 24.97 -13.93
C PHE A 32 -4.08 24.56 -14.99
N ILE A 33 -4.48 25.48 -15.89
CA ILE A 33 -5.42 25.18 -16.99
C ILE A 33 -4.80 24.14 -17.93
N ASN A 34 -3.53 24.29 -18.27
CA ASN A 34 -2.82 23.30 -19.10
C ASN A 34 -2.76 21.92 -18.43
N ASP A 35 -2.45 21.86 -17.13
CA ASP A 35 -2.40 20.59 -16.40
C ASP A 35 -3.78 19.89 -16.32
N VAL A 36 -4.85 20.66 -16.24
CA VAL A 36 -6.23 20.14 -16.27
C VAL A 36 -6.59 19.63 -17.67
N GLU A 37 -6.31 20.41 -18.72
CA GLU A 37 -6.58 19.99 -20.11
C GLU A 37 -5.79 18.75 -20.51
N CYS A 38 -4.54 18.62 -20.01
CA CYS A 38 -3.72 17.43 -20.19
C CYS A 38 -4.12 16.24 -19.29
N GLY A 39 -5.07 16.46 -18.36
CA GLY A 39 -5.51 15.43 -17.42
C GLY A 39 -4.53 15.17 -16.27
N ARG A 40 -3.55 16.06 -16.05
CA ARG A 40 -2.56 15.95 -14.97
C ARG A 40 -3.08 16.46 -13.63
N LYS A 41 -4.17 17.25 -13.64
CA LYS A 41 -4.82 17.76 -12.44
C LYS A 41 -6.32 17.57 -12.52
N ILE A 42 -6.91 17.25 -11.36
CA ILE A 42 -8.36 17.16 -11.18
C ILE A 42 -8.84 18.50 -10.65
N ILE A 43 -9.96 18.99 -11.18
CA ILE A 43 -10.63 20.22 -10.73
C ILE A 43 -11.81 19.85 -9.83
N ASN A 44 -12.04 20.68 -8.81
CA ASN A 44 -13.17 20.52 -7.91
C ASN A 44 -14.47 21.06 -8.57
N GLU A 45 -15.61 20.66 -8.04
CA GLU A 45 -16.94 20.98 -8.55
C GLU A 45 -17.20 22.51 -8.62
N ALA A 46 -16.73 23.25 -7.60
CA ALA A 46 -16.84 24.70 -7.59
C ALA A 46 -16.10 25.37 -8.76
N MET A 47 -14.96 24.82 -9.16
CA MET A 47 -14.16 25.31 -10.26
C MET A 47 -14.74 24.88 -11.61
N ILE A 48 -15.30 23.68 -11.72
CA ILE A 48 -16.07 23.21 -12.88
C ILE A 48 -17.23 24.18 -13.13
N SER A 49 -18.02 24.53 -12.12
CA SER A 49 -19.14 25.45 -12.20
C SER A 49 -18.71 26.87 -12.64
N LYS A 50 -17.57 27.38 -12.16
CA LYS A 50 -17.01 28.65 -12.60
C LYS A 50 -16.64 28.65 -14.08
N ILE A 51 -15.95 27.61 -14.51
CA ILE A 51 -15.49 27.43 -15.90
C ILE A 51 -16.69 27.26 -16.83
N SER A 52 -17.68 26.45 -16.44
CA SER A 52 -18.93 26.25 -17.18
C SER A 52 -19.67 27.58 -17.44
N LYS A 53 -19.75 28.43 -16.42
CA LYS A 53 -20.36 29.78 -16.55
C LYS A 53 -19.57 30.69 -17.52
N ILE A 54 -18.23 30.66 -17.47
CA ILE A 54 -17.37 31.50 -18.34
C ILE A 54 -17.43 31.01 -19.79
N LEU A 55 -17.45 29.68 -19.98
CA LEU A 55 -17.50 29.08 -21.31
C LEU A 55 -18.93 28.90 -21.82
N ASN A 56 -19.95 29.15 -20.99
CA ASN A 56 -21.36 28.91 -21.29
C ASN A 56 -21.62 27.53 -21.90
N VAL A 57 -20.98 26.51 -21.30
CA VAL A 57 -21.07 25.11 -21.69
C VAL A 57 -21.24 24.28 -20.40
N ASP A 58 -22.20 23.38 -20.39
CA ASP A 58 -22.37 22.53 -19.22
C ASP A 58 -21.27 21.46 -19.19
N LEU A 59 -20.33 21.62 -18.26
CA LEU A 59 -19.27 20.67 -17.98
C LEU A 59 -19.69 19.66 -16.90
N ASN A 60 -20.85 19.83 -16.26
CA ASN A 60 -21.37 18.92 -15.23
C ASN A 60 -22.07 17.71 -15.83
N ASP A 61 -22.36 17.70 -17.12
CA ASP A 61 -22.98 16.57 -17.84
C ASP A 61 -21.95 15.42 -18.11
N VAL A 62 -20.93 15.32 -17.26
CA VAL A 62 -20.09 14.13 -17.11
C VAL A 62 -20.68 13.34 -15.95
N SER A 63 -21.98 13.02 -16.01
CA SER A 63 -22.59 12.06 -15.10
C SER A 63 -21.86 10.71 -15.31
N MET A 64 -21.53 10.06 -14.21
CA MET A 64 -20.96 8.71 -14.11
C MET A 64 -21.96 7.63 -14.59
N ILE A 65 -22.54 7.79 -15.75
CA ILE A 65 -23.32 6.75 -16.40
C ILE A 65 -22.63 6.50 -17.75
N ALA A 66 -21.57 5.69 -17.71
CA ALA A 66 -21.16 4.98 -18.90
C ALA A 66 -22.31 4.02 -19.20
N THR A 67 -23.08 4.30 -20.26
CA THR A 67 -24.03 3.34 -20.79
C THR A 67 -23.27 2.13 -21.32
N ASP A 68 -23.83 0.92 -21.17
CA ASP A 68 -23.20 -0.34 -21.63
C ASP A 68 -22.86 -0.30 -23.13
N GLU A 69 -23.47 0.57 -23.89
CA GLU A 69 -23.18 0.78 -25.32
C GLU A 69 -21.85 1.50 -25.57
N ASP A 70 -21.44 2.44 -24.70
CA ASP A 70 -20.15 3.13 -24.80
C ASP A 70 -18.99 2.21 -24.43
N LEU A 71 -19.22 1.32 -23.47
CA LEU A 71 -18.26 0.26 -23.10
C LEU A 71 -18.06 -0.79 -24.19
N GLN A 72 -19.11 -1.05 -25.00
CA GLN A 72 -19.02 -2.00 -26.10
C GLN A 72 -18.34 -1.39 -27.33
N LYS A 73 -18.45 -0.09 -27.57
CA LYS A 73 -17.73 0.60 -28.66
C LYS A 73 -16.23 0.69 -28.38
N GLU A 74 -15.84 1.06 -27.17
CA GLU A 74 -14.42 1.06 -26.76
C GLU A 74 -13.80 -0.36 -26.83
N LYS A 75 -14.55 -1.42 -26.45
CA LYS A 75 -14.08 -2.80 -26.60
C LYS A 75 -13.90 -3.23 -28.06
N LYS A 76 -14.74 -2.76 -28.98
CA LYS A 76 -14.61 -3.11 -30.42
C LYS A 76 -13.46 -2.38 -31.09
N GLU A 77 -13.18 -1.13 -30.72
CA GLU A 77 -12.04 -0.37 -31.28
C GLU A 77 -10.69 -0.90 -30.75
N VAL A 78 -10.64 -1.36 -29.49
CA VAL A 78 -9.44 -1.98 -28.90
C VAL A 78 -9.15 -3.36 -29.51
N ILE A 79 -10.18 -4.12 -29.92
CA ILE A 79 -10.00 -5.45 -30.53
C ILE A 79 -9.56 -5.34 -31.98
N ALA A 80 -10.00 -4.30 -32.72
CA ALA A 80 -9.63 -4.12 -34.14
C ALA A 80 -8.20 -3.55 -34.34
N SER A 81 -7.61 -2.90 -33.32
CA SER A 81 -6.24 -2.37 -33.37
C SER A 81 -5.16 -3.32 -32.86
N ASN A 82 -5.53 -4.46 -32.24
CA ASN A 82 -4.60 -5.38 -31.56
C ASN A 82 -4.28 -6.66 -32.32
N SER A 83 -4.46 -6.72 -33.68
CA SER A 83 -4.01 -7.86 -34.48
C SER A 83 -2.60 -7.73 -35.03
N LYS A 84 -1.72 -6.92 -34.44
CA LYS A 84 -0.28 -6.96 -34.72
C LYS A 84 0.49 -7.11 -33.41
N SER A 85 1.09 -8.30 -33.28
CA SER A 85 2.00 -8.72 -32.21
C SER A 85 2.76 -7.59 -31.51
N PHE A 86 2.46 -7.34 -30.24
CA PHE A 86 3.38 -6.63 -29.37
C PHE A 86 3.70 -7.48 -28.13
N LYS A 87 4.97 -7.81 -28.01
CA LYS A 87 5.57 -8.46 -26.85
C LYS A 87 5.29 -7.61 -25.62
N SER A 88 4.42 -8.11 -24.72
CA SER A 88 4.05 -7.45 -23.47
C SER A 88 5.19 -7.55 -22.44
N LYS A 89 6.15 -6.64 -22.48
CA LYS A 89 7.12 -6.44 -21.39
C LYS A 89 7.22 -4.99 -20.89
N ASN A 90 6.62 -4.01 -21.54
CA ASN A 90 6.79 -2.60 -21.17
C ASN A 90 5.55 -1.95 -20.52
N ALA A 91 4.34 -2.45 -20.76
CA ALA A 91 3.11 -1.85 -20.22
C ALA A 91 3.00 -1.95 -18.69
N SER A 92 3.49 -3.05 -18.09
CA SER A 92 3.50 -3.22 -16.63
C SER A 92 4.51 -2.31 -15.91
N LYS A 93 5.55 -1.86 -16.62
CA LYS A 93 6.59 -0.99 -16.05
C LYS A 93 6.13 0.47 -16.00
N GLU A 94 5.48 0.96 -17.05
CA GLU A 94 4.95 2.34 -17.08
C GLU A 94 3.77 2.56 -16.13
N ILE A 95 2.90 1.55 -15.97
CA ILE A 95 1.81 1.60 -15.00
C ILE A 95 2.38 1.66 -13.57
N ASN A 96 3.38 0.84 -13.25
CA ASN A 96 4.05 0.86 -11.96
C ASN A 96 4.76 2.18 -11.66
N GLU A 97 5.41 2.80 -12.64
CA GLU A 97 6.07 4.10 -12.45
C GLU A 97 5.07 5.23 -12.15
N THR A 98 3.93 5.25 -12.83
CA THR A 98 2.86 6.24 -12.58
C THR A 98 2.21 6.05 -11.21
N TRP A 99 1.97 4.80 -10.78
CA TRP A 99 1.48 4.48 -9.44
C TRP A 99 2.52 4.81 -8.36
N ASN A 100 3.78 4.48 -8.58
CA ASN A 100 4.85 4.81 -7.66
C ASN A 100 5.05 6.33 -7.50
N MET A 101 4.88 7.13 -8.55
CA MET A 101 4.89 8.60 -8.46
C MET A 101 3.69 9.16 -7.68
N ALA A 102 2.51 8.54 -7.81
CA ALA A 102 1.30 9.01 -7.14
C ALA A 102 1.22 8.57 -5.67
N PHE A 103 1.68 7.37 -5.35
CA PHE A 103 1.51 6.71 -4.05
C PHE A 103 2.82 6.37 -3.34
N GLY A 104 3.98 6.61 -3.95
CA GLY A 104 5.28 6.26 -3.39
C GLY A 104 5.60 6.92 -2.04
N SER A 105 4.88 8.00 -1.67
CA SER A 105 4.97 8.61 -0.34
C SER A 105 4.01 7.97 0.67
N VAL A 106 3.03 7.17 0.21
CA VAL A 106 1.98 6.57 1.03
C VAL A 106 2.16 5.06 1.18
N LEU A 107 2.85 4.43 0.23
CA LEU A 107 3.12 3.00 0.24
C LEU A 107 4.62 2.75 0.45
N LYS A 108 4.94 1.74 1.24
CA LYS A 108 6.32 1.26 1.45
C LYS A 108 6.36 -0.25 1.30
N ASN A 109 7.38 -0.73 0.59
CA ASN A 109 7.70 -2.14 0.50
C ASN A 109 8.35 -2.61 1.80
N VAL A 110 7.62 -3.38 2.60
CA VAL A 110 8.11 -3.99 3.84
C VAL A 110 8.69 -5.37 3.49
N PRO A 111 9.95 -5.65 3.85
CA PRO A 111 10.60 -6.92 3.49
C PRO A 111 10.00 -8.08 4.27
N ILE A 112 10.00 -9.25 3.62
CA ILE A 112 9.63 -10.55 4.20
C ILE A 112 10.92 -11.36 4.38
N TYR A 113 11.18 -11.81 5.59
CA TYR A 113 12.36 -12.57 5.94
C TYR A 113 12.01 -13.97 6.45
N ASP A 114 13.00 -14.85 6.45
CA ASP A 114 13.04 -16.03 7.29
C ASP A 114 13.42 -15.67 8.74
N TYR A 115 13.48 -16.67 9.65
CA TYR A 115 13.88 -16.42 11.04
C TYR A 115 15.32 -15.90 11.16
N SER A 116 16.18 -16.14 10.16
CA SER A 116 17.56 -15.64 10.17
C SER A 116 17.66 -14.14 9.94
N LEU A 117 16.60 -13.50 9.41
CA LEU A 117 16.55 -12.10 8.95
C LEU A 117 17.63 -11.72 7.91
N ASN A 118 18.29 -12.73 7.35
CA ASN A 118 19.33 -12.55 6.34
C ASN A 118 18.81 -12.83 4.93
N LYS A 119 17.84 -13.74 4.81
CA LYS A 119 17.27 -14.13 3.53
C LYS A 119 15.97 -13.40 3.29
N ASN A 120 16.00 -12.48 2.35
CA ASN A 120 14.79 -11.80 1.87
C ASN A 120 14.01 -12.76 0.96
N LYS A 121 12.75 -13.03 1.31
CA LYS A 121 11.82 -13.89 0.56
C LYS A 121 10.87 -13.07 -0.33
N GLY A 122 10.87 -11.76 -0.21
CA GLY A 122 9.99 -10.88 -0.96
C GLY A 122 9.67 -9.58 -0.22
N PHE A 123 8.70 -8.86 -0.75
CA PHE A 123 8.24 -7.60 -0.16
C PHE A 123 6.72 -7.57 -0.16
N LYS A 124 6.17 -6.88 0.83
CA LYS A 124 4.75 -6.58 0.92
C LYS A 124 4.54 -5.08 0.98
N GLU A 125 3.63 -4.57 0.14
CA GLU A 125 3.28 -3.16 0.16
C GLU A 125 2.37 -2.86 1.34
N MET A 126 2.76 -1.88 2.14
CA MET A 126 2.03 -1.41 3.32
C MET A 126 1.84 0.09 3.28
N ALA A 127 0.68 0.54 3.75
CA ALA A 127 0.41 1.97 3.86
C ALA A 127 1.24 2.61 4.98
N VAL A 128 1.86 3.74 4.66
CA VAL A 128 2.64 4.55 5.61
C VAL A 128 1.86 5.81 5.95
N HIS A 129 1.65 6.05 7.23
CA HIS A 129 1.10 7.30 7.73
C HIS A 129 2.04 7.91 8.77
N SER A 130 2.49 9.16 8.54
CA SER A 130 3.40 9.88 9.46
C SER A 130 4.66 9.07 9.82
N LYS A 131 5.30 8.41 8.84
CA LYS A 131 6.46 7.51 9.00
C LYS A 131 6.19 6.28 9.87
N LYS A 132 4.92 5.89 10.03
CA LYS A 132 4.51 4.69 10.76
C LYS A 132 3.72 3.75 9.86
N ILE A 133 3.88 2.45 10.12
CA ILE A 133 3.11 1.35 9.52
C ILE A 133 2.44 0.63 10.70
N ASP A 134 1.11 0.55 10.71
CA ASP A 134 0.32 -0.04 11.79
C ASP A 134 0.73 0.45 13.20
N GLY A 135 1.10 1.76 13.31
CA GLY A 135 1.48 2.39 14.56
C GLY A 135 2.96 2.33 14.91
N TYR A 136 3.77 1.51 14.20
CA TYR A 136 5.20 1.33 14.43
C TYR A 136 6.04 2.11 13.43
N HIS A 137 7.25 2.52 13.83
CA HIS A 137 8.16 3.23 12.93
C HIS A 137 8.50 2.37 11.71
N GLN A 138 8.35 2.94 10.52
CA GLN A 138 8.48 2.23 9.23
C GLN A 138 9.81 1.50 9.02
N ASP A 139 10.89 1.90 9.71
CA ASP A 139 12.22 1.28 9.58
C ASP A 139 12.48 0.22 10.66
N LYS A 140 11.51 0.02 11.56
CA LYS A 140 11.57 -0.99 12.64
C LYS A 140 10.55 -2.11 12.44
N VAL A 141 10.02 -2.28 11.24
CA VAL A 141 9.04 -3.30 10.95
C VAL A 141 9.49 -4.18 9.78
N CYS A 142 9.15 -5.44 9.86
CA CYS A 142 9.28 -6.39 8.74
C CYS A 142 8.24 -7.49 8.89
N PHE A 143 8.13 -8.33 7.87
CA PHE A 143 7.41 -9.60 7.95
C PHE A 143 8.42 -10.72 8.14
N ILE A 144 8.01 -11.76 8.88
CA ILE A 144 8.70 -13.06 8.91
C ILE A 144 7.73 -14.15 8.48
N GLU A 145 8.23 -15.12 7.75
CA GLU A 145 7.51 -16.36 7.47
C GLU A 145 7.71 -17.33 8.63
N ILE A 146 6.62 -17.84 9.18
CA ILE A 146 6.66 -18.80 10.30
C ILE A 146 7.21 -20.14 9.81
N GLU A 147 8.24 -20.65 10.47
CA GLU A 147 8.93 -21.88 10.08
C GLU A 147 8.51 -23.10 10.87
N GLU A 148 7.85 -22.92 12.02
CA GLU A 148 7.51 -23.97 12.99
C GLU A 148 6.01 -24.00 13.28
N ASP A 149 5.51 -25.18 13.70
CA ASP A 149 4.12 -25.38 14.14
C ASP A 149 3.95 -25.36 15.67
N ASP A 150 4.96 -24.87 16.39
CA ASP A 150 4.97 -24.86 17.87
C ASP A 150 3.93 -23.89 18.49
N MET A 151 3.33 -23.03 17.66
CA MET A 151 2.39 -22.00 18.11
C MET A 151 0.98 -22.18 17.55
N THR A 152 0.62 -23.37 17.07
CA THR A 152 -0.69 -23.65 16.45
C THR A 152 -1.87 -23.41 17.40
N GLY A 153 -1.68 -23.62 18.71
CA GLY A 153 -2.69 -23.29 19.73
C GLY A 153 -2.93 -21.79 19.89
N PHE A 154 -2.09 -20.94 19.34
CA PHE A 154 -2.27 -19.49 19.20
C PHE A 154 -2.73 -19.08 17.80
N ARG A 155 -3.11 -20.05 16.96
CA ARG A 155 -3.48 -19.86 15.55
C ARG A 155 -2.36 -19.28 14.69
N ILE A 156 -1.12 -19.70 14.97
CA ILE A 156 0.07 -19.36 14.19
C ILE A 156 0.61 -20.68 13.62
N PHE A 157 0.60 -20.79 12.30
CA PHE A 157 0.98 -22.00 11.59
C PHE A 157 2.21 -21.75 10.73
N LYS A 158 2.92 -22.80 10.43
CA LYS A 158 4.02 -22.77 9.49
C LYS A 158 3.52 -22.24 8.11
N GLY A 159 4.27 -21.29 7.54
CA GLY A 159 3.94 -20.64 6.28
C GLY A 159 3.13 -19.34 6.45
N ASP A 160 2.59 -19.07 7.65
CA ASP A 160 1.96 -17.77 7.92
C ASP A 160 2.97 -16.64 7.87
N LEU A 161 2.50 -15.44 7.52
CA LEU A 161 3.30 -14.22 7.56
C LEU A 161 3.01 -13.45 8.85
N ALA A 162 4.01 -13.27 9.68
CA ALA A 162 3.92 -12.47 10.88
C ALA A 162 4.49 -11.07 10.65
N PHE A 163 3.67 -10.04 10.88
CA PHE A 163 4.13 -8.65 10.97
C PHE A 163 4.78 -8.42 12.32
N ILE A 164 6.06 -8.09 12.33
CA ILE A 164 6.83 -7.87 13.54
C ILE A 164 7.36 -6.44 13.65
N ASN A 165 7.39 -5.95 14.88
CA ASN A 165 8.12 -4.74 15.24
C ASN A 165 9.44 -5.15 15.91
N LEU A 166 10.57 -4.72 15.32
CA LEU A 166 11.90 -4.97 15.84
C LEU A 166 12.10 -4.21 17.16
N THR A 167 12.15 -4.93 18.25
CA THR A 167 12.33 -4.40 19.62
C THR A 167 13.06 -5.41 20.48
N LYS A 168 13.76 -4.91 21.48
CA LYS A 168 14.40 -5.72 22.51
C LYS A 168 13.62 -5.74 23.83
N GLU A 169 12.48 -5.05 23.86
CA GLU A 169 11.67 -4.94 25.08
C GLU A 169 10.88 -6.21 25.33
N ILE A 170 10.86 -6.64 26.59
CA ILE A 170 10.09 -7.79 27.05
C ILE A 170 8.78 -7.28 27.62
N GLU A 171 7.69 -7.56 26.93
CA GLU A 171 6.35 -7.28 27.43
C GLU A 171 5.66 -8.57 27.87
N ASN A 172 4.91 -8.49 28.97
CA ASN A 172 4.17 -9.65 29.46
C ASN A 172 3.06 -10.09 28.50
N ASN A 173 2.92 -11.39 28.30
CA ASN A 173 1.99 -12.03 27.37
C ASN A 173 2.22 -11.70 25.87
N SER A 174 3.35 -11.09 25.52
CA SER A 174 3.69 -10.86 24.10
C SER A 174 4.18 -12.14 23.40
N ILE A 175 3.90 -12.26 22.11
CA ILE A 175 4.48 -13.28 21.24
C ILE A 175 5.66 -12.63 20.52
N CYS A 176 6.84 -13.23 20.62
CA CYS A 176 8.07 -12.66 20.12
C CYS A 176 8.88 -13.68 19.30
N LEU A 177 9.54 -13.16 18.25
CA LEU A 177 10.70 -13.83 17.69
C LEU A 177 11.87 -13.53 18.60
N LEU A 178 12.54 -14.58 19.09
CA LEU A 178 13.64 -14.50 20.03
C LEU A 178 14.70 -15.55 19.71
N GLU A 179 15.91 -15.29 20.18
CA GLU A 179 17.01 -16.25 20.14
C GLU A 179 17.23 -16.82 21.55
N TYR A 180 17.20 -18.14 21.61
CA TYR A 180 17.43 -18.91 22.82
C TYR A 180 18.20 -20.18 22.46
N GLU A 181 19.25 -20.51 23.21
CA GLU A 181 20.14 -21.66 22.96
C GLU A 181 20.67 -21.72 21.51
N GLY A 182 20.99 -20.56 20.94
CA GLY A 182 21.52 -20.44 19.57
C GLY A 182 20.48 -20.69 18.46
N LYS A 183 19.19 -20.81 18.80
CA LYS A 183 18.11 -20.98 17.84
C LYS A 183 17.16 -19.80 17.88
N ARG A 184 16.65 -19.41 16.73
CA ARG A 184 15.59 -18.42 16.63
C ARG A 184 14.24 -19.13 16.60
N ILE A 185 13.38 -18.75 17.52
CA ILE A 185 12.09 -19.38 17.76
C ILE A 185 11.02 -18.31 18.04
N VAL A 186 9.76 -18.65 17.78
CA VAL A 186 8.61 -17.82 18.14
C VAL A 186 7.96 -18.40 19.39
N ARG A 187 7.87 -17.61 20.47
CA ARG A 187 7.27 -18.04 21.74
C ARG A 187 6.46 -16.91 22.37
N GLN A 188 5.44 -17.26 23.15
CA GLN A 188 4.81 -16.30 24.04
C GLN A 188 5.67 -16.15 25.28
N ILE A 189 5.88 -14.91 25.69
CA ILE A 189 6.66 -14.58 26.89
C ILE A 189 5.69 -14.18 28.02
N LYS A 190 5.80 -14.86 29.17
CA LYS A 190 5.12 -14.44 30.40
C LYS A 190 6.16 -14.06 31.44
N VAL A 191 6.07 -12.85 31.93
CA VAL A 191 7.00 -12.34 32.96
C VAL A 191 6.62 -12.94 34.30
N ILE A 192 7.56 -13.62 34.95
CA ILE A 192 7.39 -14.18 36.29
C ILE A 192 7.85 -13.14 37.32
N ASP A 193 9.08 -12.65 37.15
CA ASP A 193 9.69 -11.68 38.07
C ASP A 193 10.65 -10.75 37.30
N SER A 194 11.45 -9.98 38.04
CA SER A 194 12.43 -9.06 37.44
C SER A 194 13.50 -9.75 36.61
N THR A 195 13.81 -11.02 36.88
CA THR A 195 14.94 -11.79 36.31
C THR A 195 14.50 -12.93 35.41
N LYS A 196 13.29 -13.48 35.60
CA LYS A 196 12.81 -14.70 34.95
C LYS A 196 11.55 -14.47 34.13
N VAL A 197 11.45 -15.23 33.07
CA VAL A 197 10.25 -15.33 32.23
C VAL A 197 9.92 -16.81 31.96
N LEU A 198 8.68 -17.02 31.60
CA LEU A 198 8.18 -18.28 31.11
C LEU A 198 8.05 -18.16 29.58
N LEU A 199 8.73 -19.02 28.86
CA LEU A 199 8.50 -19.21 27.41
C LEU A 199 7.39 -20.24 27.24
N VAL A 200 6.38 -19.88 26.48
CA VAL A 200 5.22 -20.74 26.24
C VAL A 200 5.13 -21.06 24.76
N SER A 201 5.03 -22.33 24.44
CA SER A 201 4.58 -22.84 23.14
C SER A 201 3.30 -23.67 23.30
N ASN A 202 2.54 -23.81 22.23
CA ASN A 202 1.31 -24.59 22.23
C ASN A 202 1.05 -25.15 20.83
N ASN A 203 1.34 -26.41 20.66
CA ASN A 203 1.03 -27.17 19.43
C ASN A 203 -0.03 -28.26 19.69
N GLY A 204 -1.08 -27.95 20.46
CA GLY A 204 -2.06 -28.89 20.98
C GLY A 204 -1.85 -29.23 22.45
N ARG A 205 -0.62 -29.02 22.96
CA ARG A 205 -0.29 -29.06 24.40
C ARG A 205 0.53 -27.81 24.72
N ALA A 206 0.15 -27.14 25.80
CA ALA A 206 0.95 -26.02 26.30
C ALA A 206 2.22 -26.54 26.96
N LEU A 207 3.36 -26.17 26.39
CA LEU A 207 4.69 -26.43 26.96
C LEU A 207 5.25 -25.14 27.50
N THR A 208 5.90 -25.20 28.65
CA THR A 208 6.44 -24.03 29.31
C THR A 208 7.87 -24.28 29.79
N SER A 209 8.76 -23.32 29.57
CA SER A 209 10.14 -23.35 30.05
C SER A 209 10.44 -22.06 30.80
N THR A 210 10.96 -22.19 32.02
CA THR A 210 11.42 -21.03 32.81
C THR A 210 12.85 -20.69 32.42
N VAL A 211 13.08 -19.45 32.03
CA VAL A 211 14.36 -18.98 31.50
C VAL A 211 14.73 -17.65 32.12
N TYR A 212 16.02 -17.37 32.31
CA TYR A 212 16.46 -16.05 32.74
C TYR A 212 16.41 -15.05 31.57
N LYS A 213 15.94 -13.84 31.83
CA LYS A 213 15.88 -12.77 30.82
C LYS A 213 17.21 -12.51 30.12
N LYS A 214 18.34 -12.69 30.84
CA LYS A 214 19.70 -12.51 30.30
C LYS A 214 20.11 -13.55 29.27
N GLU A 215 19.42 -14.70 29.24
CA GLU A 215 19.67 -15.79 28.31
C GLU A 215 18.88 -15.66 27.00
N LEU A 216 17.98 -14.69 26.96
CA LEU A 216 17.12 -14.40 25.80
C LEU A 216 17.62 -13.16 25.05
N ASN A 217 17.66 -13.29 23.75
CA ASN A 217 17.82 -12.13 22.87
C ASN A 217 16.51 -11.92 22.09
N ILE A 218 15.72 -10.91 22.51
CA ILE A 218 14.48 -10.56 21.79
C ILE A 218 14.87 -9.85 20.50
N ILE A 219 14.30 -10.30 19.38
CA ILE A 219 14.53 -9.75 18.05
C ILE A 219 13.36 -8.83 17.67
N GLY A 220 12.14 -9.30 17.90
CA GLY A 220 10.95 -8.51 17.58
C GLY A 220 9.68 -9.10 18.16
N LYS A 221 8.68 -8.25 18.33
CA LYS A 221 7.35 -8.60 18.80
C LYS A 221 6.42 -8.81 17.61
N LEU A 222 5.68 -9.91 17.63
CA LEU A 222 4.62 -10.19 16.66
C LEU A 222 3.38 -9.36 17.01
N ASN A 223 2.85 -8.64 16.03
CA ASN A 223 1.68 -7.80 16.21
C ASN A 223 0.48 -8.25 15.39
N LYS A 224 0.72 -8.92 14.27
CA LYS A 224 -0.32 -9.38 13.35
C LYS A 224 0.15 -10.64 12.63
N ILE A 225 -0.77 -11.55 12.41
CA ILE A 225 -0.57 -12.75 11.58
C ILE A 225 -1.46 -12.64 10.35
N GLU A 226 -0.91 -12.96 9.22
CA GLU A 226 -1.63 -13.08 7.95
C GLU A 226 -1.44 -14.48 7.42
N PHE A 227 -2.51 -15.12 7.05
CA PHE A 227 -2.52 -16.46 6.47
C PHE A 227 -3.12 -16.42 5.07
N ASN A 228 -2.64 -17.28 4.21
CA ASN A 228 -3.23 -17.50 2.89
C ASN A 228 -4.32 -18.56 3.02
N LEU A 229 -5.49 -18.29 2.44
CA LEU A 229 -6.60 -19.23 2.34
C LEU A 229 -6.37 -20.21 1.19
#